data_2a2a6c5dcde2c75d7e899202d23d3dfe
#
_entry.id   2a2a6c5dcde2c75d7e899202d23d3dfe
#
_cell.length_a   1.000
_cell.length_b   1.000
_cell.length_c   1.000
_cell.angle_alpha   90.00
_cell.angle_beta   90.00
_cell.angle_gamma   90.00
#
_symmetry.space_group_name_H-M   'P 1'
#
loop_
_entity.id
_entity.type
_entity.pdbx_description
1 polymer ?
#
loop_
_entity_poly.entity_id
_entity_poly.type
_entity_poly.pdbx_seq_one_letter_code
_entity_poly.pdbx_strand_id
1 'polypeptide(L)'
;MLRTSGALVAGSAVLAACAGSVDTGIARIGEAPELDPLAEAEVSDAALLRTAMSVEKMVANILSDSSVSGVADAAAKTIVAAYVAAHTARLTALSALVTANGGQPYNEPNEKLMVAYGDSVLKLMGEGKKASDVLPLTHALESLVAATYQYFVALTTNSALRAEMMRLGAQASRRAAVAAQLVSSGIKAFGMQYEEDGTTQLEGSVPTFAGAFGPLNAVQVTLGPDVVDAPRANVLMDTPSLNSIIY
;
A
#
# COMPACT_ATOMS: atom_id res chain seq x y z
N MET A 1 30.30 30.04 11.21
CA MET A 1 28.97 30.45 11.71
C MET A 1 28.21 31.07 10.58
N LEU A 2 27.32 30.32 9.95
CA LEU A 2 26.18 30.84 9.17
C LEU A 2 25.08 29.80 9.20
N ARG A 3 24.05 30.05 9.99
CA ARG A 3 22.81 29.32 9.98
C ARG A 3 21.94 29.93 8.87
N THR A 4 21.71 29.22 7.82
CA THR A 4 20.68 29.55 6.84
C THR A 4 19.45 28.70 7.11
N SER A 5 18.45 29.34 7.69
CA SER A 5 17.10 28.86 7.83
C SER A 5 16.47 28.75 6.43
N GLY A 6 16.36 27.54 5.87
CA GLY A 6 15.62 27.29 4.65
C GLY A 6 14.12 27.28 4.97
N ALA A 7 13.43 28.39 4.73
CA ALA A 7 11.97 28.43 4.77
C ALA A 7 11.42 27.65 3.59
N LEU A 8 10.65 26.60 3.88
CA LEU A 8 9.84 25.86 2.91
C LEU A 8 8.70 26.77 2.41
N VAL A 9 8.91 27.40 1.26
CA VAL A 9 7.84 28.05 0.49
C VAL A 9 7.38 27.09 -0.60
N ALA A 10 6.71 26.01 -0.21
CA ALA A 10 6.10 25.08 -1.18
C ALA A 10 4.57 25.14 -1.21
N GLY A 11 3.94 25.96 -0.34
CA GLY A 11 2.47 26.01 -0.23
C GLY A 11 1.77 27.08 -1.07
N SER A 12 2.50 28.06 -1.61
CA SER A 12 1.87 29.23 -2.25
C SER A 12 1.73 29.17 -3.75
N ALA A 13 2.38 28.23 -4.43
CA ALA A 13 2.33 28.16 -5.90
C ALA A 13 1.04 27.57 -6.47
N VAL A 14 0.32 26.72 -5.70
CA VAL A 14 -0.91 26.08 -6.18
C VAL A 14 -2.11 27.03 -6.07
N LEU A 15 -2.12 27.93 -5.10
CA LEU A 15 -3.17 28.94 -4.96
C LEU A 15 -3.05 30.09 -5.99
N ALA A 16 -1.85 30.37 -6.46
CA ALA A 16 -1.64 31.38 -7.48
C ALA A 16 -2.13 30.97 -8.86
N ALA A 17 -2.22 29.66 -9.16
CA ALA A 17 -2.76 29.16 -10.44
C ALA A 17 -4.28 29.33 -10.55
N CYS A 18 -4.99 29.50 -9.44
CA CYS A 18 -6.44 29.82 -9.44
C CYS A 18 -6.73 31.31 -9.41
N ALA A 19 -5.72 32.16 -9.30
CA ALA A 19 -5.84 33.63 -9.28
C ALA A 19 -5.69 34.26 -10.68
N GLY A 20 -5.74 33.46 -11.74
CA GLY A 20 -5.90 33.97 -13.09
C GLY A 20 -7.19 34.77 -13.17
N SER A 21 -7.09 36.07 -13.37
CA SER A 21 -8.20 36.98 -13.51
C SER A 21 -9.04 36.61 -14.75
N VAL A 22 -9.97 35.69 -14.56
CA VAL A 22 -11.10 35.60 -15.46
C VAL A 22 -12.10 36.60 -14.92
N ASP A 23 -12.19 37.73 -15.60
CA ASP A 23 -13.23 38.73 -15.37
C ASP A 23 -14.57 38.11 -15.77
N THR A 24 -15.15 37.33 -14.87
CA THR A 24 -16.43 36.62 -15.10
C THR A 24 -17.64 37.43 -14.64
N GLY A 25 -17.43 38.70 -14.25
CA GLY A 25 -18.54 39.56 -13.81
C GLY A 25 -19.22 39.09 -12.54
N ILE A 26 -18.68 38.11 -11.83
CA ILE A 26 -19.19 37.62 -10.54
C ILE A 26 -18.57 38.47 -9.44
N ALA A 27 -19.32 39.43 -8.92
CA ALA A 27 -18.92 40.16 -7.74
C ALA A 27 -18.77 39.21 -6.55
N ARG A 28 -17.57 39.11 -5.97
CA ARG A 28 -17.40 38.45 -4.67
C ARG A 28 -18.13 39.28 -3.61
N ILE A 29 -19.18 38.72 -3.06
CA ILE A 29 -19.92 39.30 -1.95
C ILE A 29 -19.29 38.79 -0.66
N GLY A 30 -18.47 39.65 -0.02
CA GLY A 30 -17.85 39.40 1.27
C GLY A 30 -16.38 38.97 1.19
N GLU A 31 -15.68 39.23 2.28
CA GLU A 31 -14.34 38.73 2.54
C GLU A 31 -14.42 37.24 2.85
N ALA A 32 -13.56 36.42 2.22
CA ALA A 32 -13.50 35.01 2.61
C ALA A 32 -13.06 34.93 4.07
N PRO A 33 -13.73 34.12 4.91
CA PRO A 33 -13.28 33.95 6.29
C PRO A 33 -11.82 33.46 6.29
N GLU A 34 -11.02 33.94 7.23
CA GLU A 34 -9.68 33.41 7.46
C GLU A 34 -9.81 31.89 7.67
N LEU A 35 -9.04 31.14 6.88
CA LEU A 35 -8.98 29.69 7.06
C LEU A 35 -8.22 29.44 8.37
N ASP A 36 -8.91 29.03 9.40
CA ASP A 36 -8.26 28.43 10.55
C ASP A 36 -7.43 27.23 10.05
N PRO A 37 -6.11 27.20 10.28
CA PRO A 37 -5.34 26.03 9.94
C PRO A 37 -5.94 24.84 10.70
N LEU A 38 -6.40 23.83 9.99
CA LEU A 38 -6.79 22.56 10.60
C LEU A 38 -5.61 22.10 11.46
N ALA A 39 -5.86 21.83 12.74
CA ALA A 39 -4.86 21.25 13.60
C ALA A 39 -4.31 20.01 12.90
N GLU A 40 -2.99 19.97 12.66
CA GLU A 40 -2.35 18.77 12.14
C GLU A 40 -2.67 17.63 13.11
N ALA A 41 -3.43 16.62 12.63
CA ALA A 41 -3.70 15.44 13.43
C ALA A 41 -2.37 14.74 13.67
N GLU A 42 -1.88 14.81 14.89
CA GLU A 42 -0.64 14.15 15.26
C GLU A 42 -0.84 12.64 15.19
N VAL A 43 -0.19 11.98 14.23
CA VAL A 43 -0.29 10.53 14.05
C VAL A 43 0.55 9.85 15.13
N SER A 44 -0.10 9.37 16.18
CA SER A 44 0.56 8.67 17.28
C SER A 44 1.13 7.31 16.87
N ASP A 45 2.15 6.83 17.61
CA ASP A 45 2.70 5.48 17.41
C ASP A 45 1.62 4.39 17.56
N ALA A 46 0.65 4.57 18.46
CA ALA A 46 -0.49 3.67 18.58
C ALA A 46 -1.35 3.65 17.30
N ALA A 47 -1.60 4.79 16.68
CA ALA A 47 -2.36 4.89 15.43
C ALA A 47 -1.60 4.22 14.26
N LEU A 48 -0.28 4.41 14.17
CA LEU A 48 0.55 3.71 13.17
C LEU A 48 0.48 2.18 13.35
N LEU A 49 0.62 1.69 14.58
CA LEU A 49 0.57 0.26 14.87
C LEU A 49 -0.82 -0.33 14.61
N ARG A 50 -1.90 0.37 14.97
CA ARG A 50 -3.28 -0.04 14.65
C ARG A 50 -3.51 -0.10 13.15
N THR A 51 -2.98 0.86 12.42
CA THR A 51 -3.04 0.86 10.95
C THR A 51 -2.24 -0.31 10.38
N ALA A 52 -1.04 -0.59 10.89
CA ALA A 52 -0.28 -1.78 10.49
C ALA A 52 -1.06 -3.07 10.75
N MET A 53 -1.72 -3.21 11.92
CA MET A 53 -2.59 -4.35 12.21
C MET A 53 -3.72 -4.49 11.18
N SER A 54 -4.37 -3.38 10.83
CA SER A 54 -5.47 -3.39 9.86
C SER A 54 -5.03 -3.83 8.46
N VAL A 55 -3.82 -3.45 8.04
CA VAL A 55 -3.21 -3.88 6.76
C VAL A 55 -2.83 -5.36 6.80
N GLU A 56 -2.16 -5.82 7.86
CA GLU A 56 -1.83 -7.24 8.04
C GLU A 56 -3.10 -8.12 8.03
N LYS A 57 -4.16 -7.67 8.71
CA LYS A 57 -5.44 -8.36 8.72
C LYS A 57 -6.11 -8.38 7.35
N MET A 58 -6.08 -7.27 6.64
CA MET A 58 -6.59 -7.16 5.27
C MET A 58 -5.88 -8.15 4.34
N VAL A 59 -4.55 -8.18 4.37
CA VAL A 59 -3.76 -9.11 3.54
C VAL A 59 -4.05 -10.56 3.90
N ALA A 60 -4.10 -10.91 5.19
CA ALA A 60 -4.47 -12.24 5.63
C ALA A 60 -5.86 -12.65 5.14
N ASN A 61 -6.85 -11.75 5.21
CA ASN A 61 -8.21 -12.00 4.74
C ASN A 61 -8.25 -12.19 3.21
N ILE A 62 -7.61 -11.32 2.43
CA ILE A 62 -7.56 -11.45 0.97
C ILE A 62 -6.90 -12.77 0.57
N LEU A 63 -5.75 -13.12 1.13
CA LEU A 63 -5.05 -14.35 0.80
C LEU A 63 -5.80 -15.63 1.21
N SER A 64 -6.58 -15.57 2.31
CA SER A 64 -7.38 -16.71 2.76
C SER A 64 -8.76 -16.81 2.09
N ASP A 65 -9.19 -15.77 1.40
CA ASP A 65 -10.48 -15.79 0.69
C ASP A 65 -10.53 -16.93 -0.34
N SER A 66 -11.71 -17.53 -0.50
CA SER A 66 -11.91 -18.66 -1.41
C SER A 66 -11.67 -18.31 -2.89
N SER A 67 -11.87 -17.06 -3.27
CA SER A 67 -11.56 -16.57 -4.62
C SER A 67 -10.06 -16.56 -4.93
N VAL A 68 -9.21 -16.51 -3.90
CA VAL A 68 -7.74 -16.57 -4.01
C VAL A 68 -7.23 -17.96 -3.67
N SER A 69 -7.46 -18.43 -2.44
CA SER A 69 -6.95 -19.71 -1.94
C SER A 69 -7.56 -20.93 -2.68
N GLY A 70 -8.82 -20.81 -3.11
CA GLY A 70 -9.54 -21.89 -3.81
C GLY A 70 -9.06 -22.13 -5.23
N VAL A 71 -8.54 -21.09 -5.91
CA VAL A 71 -8.04 -21.19 -7.29
C VAL A 71 -6.54 -21.46 -7.40
N ALA A 72 -5.80 -21.31 -6.29
CA ALA A 72 -4.35 -21.51 -6.23
C ALA A 72 -3.97 -22.95 -6.64
N ASP A 73 -2.90 -23.09 -7.41
CA ASP A 73 -2.26 -24.40 -7.64
C ASP A 73 -1.56 -24.93 -6.37
N ALA A 74 -1.00 -26.11 -6.41
CA ALA A 74 -0.39 -26.75 -5.25
C ALA A 74 0.79 -25.96 -4.66
N ALA A 75 1.62 -25.35 -5.52
CA ALA A 75 2.77 -24.55 -5.10
C ALA A 75 2.30 -23.24 -4.47
N ALA A 76 1.39 -22.52 -5.12
CA ALA A 76 0.80 -21.29 -4.63
C ALA A 76 0.04 -21.50 -3.31
N LYS A 77 -0.72 -22.60 -3.16
CA LYS A 77 -1.42 -22.95 -1.91
C LYS A 77 -0.48 -23.06 -0.73
N THR A 78 0.67 -23.71 -0.91
CA THR A 78 1.66 -23.86 0.16
C THR A 78 2.20 -22.49 0.60
N ILE A 79 2.53 -21.63 -0.36
CA ILE A 79 3.06 -20.28 -0.09
C ILE A 79 1.99 -19.39 0.57
N VAL A 80 0.79 -19.36 0.01
CA VAL A 80 -0.33 -18.57 0.54
C VAL A 80 -0.64 -18.99 1.98
N ALA A 81 -0.75 -20.29 2.27
CA ALA A 81 -0.99 -20.78 3.62
C ALA A 81 0.10 -20.37 4.61
N ALA A 82 1.38 -20.44 4.21
CA ALA A 82 2.49 -20.01 5.04
C ALA A 82 2.45 -18.49 5.30
N TYR A 83 2.06 -17.70 4.30
CA TYR A 83 1.98 -16.23 4.45
C TYR A 83 0.79 -15.81 5.31
N VAL A 84 -0.37 -16.43 5.14
CA VAL A 84 -1.53 -16.23 6.03
C VAL A 84 -1.16 -16.52 7.48
N ALA A 85 -0.46 -17.64 7.73
CA ALA A 85 0.02 -17.98 9.08
C ALA A 85 1.00 -16.93 9.62
N ALA A 86 1.90 -16.41 8.78
CA ALA A 86 2.85 -15.37 9.17
C ALA A 86 2.15 -14.04 9.52
N HIS A 87 1.16 -13.62 8.73
CA HIS A 87 0.35 -12.43 9.03
C HIS A 87 -0.44 -12.60 10.33
N THR A 88 -1.07 -13.76 10.54
CA THR A 88 -1.80 -14.07 11.77
C THR A 88 -0.89 -14.02 13.02
N ALA A 89 0.28 -14.62 12.95
CA ALA A 89 1.26 -14.56 14.04
C ALA A 89 1.71 -13.12 14.34
N ARG A 90 1.85 -12.30 13.29
CA ARG A 90 2.24 -10.90 13.42
C ARG A 90 1.17 -10.05 14.09
N LEU A 91 -0.12 -10.30 13.84
CA LEU A 91 -1.22 -9.62 14.52
C LEU A 91 -1.12 -9.74 16.04
N THR A 92 -0.72 -10.91 16.56
CA THR A 92 -0.50 -11.10 18.00
C THR A 92 0.63 -10.21 18.52
N ALA A 93 1.75 -10.13 17.83
CA ALA A 93 2.89 -9.29 18.21
C ALA A 93 2.54 -7.79 18.13
N LEU A 94 1.87 -7.37 17.07
CA LEU A 94 1.43 -5.98 16.91
C LEU A 94 0.41 -5.58 17.97
N SER A 95 -0.51 -6.48 18.38
CA SER A 95 -1.47 -6.24 19.44
C SER A 95 -0.76 -5.88 20.77
N ALA A 96 0.30 -6.61 21.11
CA ALA A 96 1.11 -6.29 22.28
C ALA A 96 1.80 -4.92 22.16
N LEU A 97 2.32 -4.59 20.97
CA LEU A 97 2.95 -3.29 20.71
C LEU A 97 1.95 -2.14 20.80
N VAL A 98 0.73 -2.30 20.24
CA VAL A 98 -0.34 -1.29 20.36
C VAL A 98 -0.63 -1.00 21.81
N THR A 99 -0.83 -2.05 22.62
CA THR A 99 -1.11 -1.91 24.06
C THR A 99 0.05 -1.24 24.78
N ALA A 100 1.29 -1.61 24.49
CA ALA A 100 2.49 -1.01 25.09
C ALA A 100 2.64 0.49 24.74
N ASN A 101 2.07 0.94 23.62
CA ASN A 101 2.05 2.34 23.21
C ASN A 101 0.72 3.06 23.57
N GLY A 102 -0.05 2.52 24.51
CA GLY A 102 -1.24 3.14 25.07
C GLY A 102 -2.50 3.06 24.18
N GLY A 103 -2.45 2.27 23.09
CA GLY A 103 -3.59 2.06 22.20
C GLY A 103 -4.40 0.83 22.53
N GLN A 104 -5.55 0.71 21.88
CA GLN A 104 -6.37 -0.51 21.87
C GLN A 104 -6.13 -1.26 20.54
N PRO A 105 -5.84 -2.58 20.58
CA PRO A 105 -5.65 -3.38 19.37
C PRO A 105 -6.83 -3.28 18.40
N TYR A 106 -6.52 -3.27 17.10
CA TYR A 106 -7.51 -3.21 16.02
C TYR A 106 -7.40 -4.48 15.17
N ASN A 107 -8.38 -5.37 15.26
CA ASN A 107 -8.34 -6.70 14.64
C ASN A 107 -9.19 -6.85 13.37
N GLU A 108 -9.63 -5.73 12.81
CA GLU A 108 -10.40 -5.72 11.56
C GLU A 108 -9.52 -5.31 10.38
N PRO A 109 -9.84 -5.72 9.13
CA PRO A 109 -9.18 -5.23 7.94
C PRO A 109 -9.33 -3.71 7.83
N ASN A 110 -8.41 -3.05 7.15
CA ASN A 110 -8.54 -1.62 6.89
C ASN A 110 -9.70 -1.38 5.92
N GLU A 111 -10.83 -0.95 6.44
CA GLU A 111 -12.06 -0.77 5.67
C GLU A 111 -11.87 0.20 4.50
N LYS A 112 -11.13 1.29 4.71
CA LYS A 112 -10.90 2.30 3.67
C LYS A 112 -10.06 1.74 2.52
N LEU A 113 -9.08 0.90 2.81
CA LEU A 113 -8.27 0.23 1.78
C LEU A 113 -9.05 -0.93 1.13
N MET A 114 -9.90 -1.63 1.89
CA MET A 114 -10.81 -2.62 1.29
C MET A 114 -11.73 -1.95 0.26
N VAL A 115 -12.38 -0.85 0.60
CA VAL A 115 -13.23 -0.09 -0.34
C VAL A 115 -12.41 0.47 -1.51
N ALA A 116 -11.19 0.95 -1.28
CA ALA A 116 -10.38 1.54 -2.32
C ALA A 116 -9.92 0.52 -3.39
N TYR A 117 -9.53 -0.69 -2.97
CA TYR A 117 -9.02 -1.72 -3.89
C TYR A 117 -9.24 -3.17 -3.43
N GLY A 118 -9.36 -3.47 -2.14
CA GLY A 118 -9.46 -4.83 -1.63
C GLY A 118 -10.67 -5.59 -2.19
N ASP A 119 -11.84 -4.96 -2.18
CA ASP A 119 -13.07 -5.55 -2.72
C ASP A 119 -12.98 -5.78 -4.23
N SER A 120 -12.34 -4.85 -4.96
CA SER A 120 -12.09 -5.00 -6.39
C SER A 120 -11.13 -6.16 -6.68
N VAL A 121 -10.09 -6.35 -5.86
CA VAL A 121 -9.18 -7.50 -5.96
C VAL A 121 -9.95 -8.81 -5.80
N LEU A 122 -10.75 -8.95 -4.74
CA LEU A 122 -11.53 -10.17 -4.49
C LEU A 122 -12.54 -10.45 -5.61
N LYS A 123 -13.21 -9.41 -6.09
CA LYS A 123 -14.12 -9.52 -7.23
C LYS A 123 -13.42 -10.03 -8.48
N LEU A 124 -12.30 -9.41 -8.87
CA LEU A 124 -11.53 -9.78 -10.06
C LEU A 124 -10.97 -11.20 -9.96
N MET A 125 -10.50 -11.62 -8.78
CA MET A 125 -10.05 -12.99 -8.54
C MET A 125 -11.20 -14.00 -8.68
N GLY A 126 -12.38 -13.67 -8.14
CA GLY A 126 -13.58 -14.51 -8.22
C GLY A 126 -14.14 -14.62 -9.63
N GLU A 127 -14.07 -13.57 -10.44
CA GLU A 127 -14.48 -13.56 -11.84
C GLU A 127 -13.46 -14.28 -12.74
N GLY A 128 -12.17 -13.98 -12.54
CA GLY A 128 -11.07 -14.52 -13.35
C GLY A 128 -10.80 -16.00 -13.11
N LYS A 129 -10.86 -16.44 -11.88
CA LYS A 129 -10.55 -17.82 -11.42
C LYS A 129 -9.23 -18.37 -11.97
N LYS A 130 -8.22 -17.51 -12.10
CA LYS A 130 -6.91 -17.87 -12.66
C LYS A 130 -5.91 -18.21 -11.56
N ALA A 131 -5.39 -19.42 -11.55
CA ALA A 131 -4.32 -19.84 -10.66
C ALA A 131 -3.05 -18.97 -10.86
N SER A 132 -2.78 -18.55 -12.09
CA SER A 132 -1.64 -17.69 -12.43
C SER A 132 -1.69 -16.30 -11.82
N ASP A 133 -2.84 -15.84 -11.33
CA ASP A 133 -2.99 -14.53 -10.69
C ASP A 133 -2.65 -14.55 -9.20
N VAL A 134 -2.63 -15.74 -8.57
CA VAL A 134 -2.44 -15.88 -7.12
C VAL A 134 -1.06 -15.41 -6.66
N LEU A 135 -0.01 -15.85 -7.31
CA LEU A 135 1.36 -15.45 -6.93
C LEU A 135 1.68 -13.97 -7.26
N PRO A 136 1.30 -13.42 -8.42
CA PRO A 136 1.39 -11.98 -8.67
C PRO A 136 0.66 -11.14 -7.62
N LEU A 137 -0.57 -11.52 -7.24
CA LEU A 137 -1.31 -10.88 -6.17
C LEU A 137 -0.59 -11.00 -4.83
N THR A 138 -0.09 -12.18 -4.49
CA THR A 138 0.67 -12.41 -3.25
C THR A 138 1.92 -11.53 -3.21
N HIS A 139 2.66 -11.44 -4.31
CA HIS A 139 3.81 -10.53 -4.44
C HIS A 139 3.41 -9.07 -4.20
N ALA A 140 2.33 -8.62 -4.83
CA ALA A 140 1.85 -7.25 -4.71
C ALA A 140 1.41 -6.91 -3.28
N LEU A 141 0.68 -7.81 -2.61
CA LEU A 141 0.24 -7.63 -1.22
C LEU A 141 1.41 -7.58 -0.23
N GLU A 142 2.39 -8.48 -0.37
CA GLU A 142 3.59 -8.46 0.47
C GLU A 142 4.43 -7.20 0.24
N SER A 143 4.44 -6.73 -0.97
CA SER A 143 5.09 -5.50 -1.37
C SER A 143 4.41 -4.27 -0.75
N LEU A 144 3.07 -4.25 -0.74
CA LEU A 144 2.27 -3.25 -0.05
C LEU A 144 2.57 -3.22 1.46
N VAL A 145 2.66 -4.38 2.11
CA VAL A 145 3.01 -4.49 3.53
C VAL A 145 4.41 -3.94 3.78
N ALA A 146 5.39 -4.28 2.94
CA ALA A 146 6.75 -3.78 3.06
C ALA A 146 6.79 -2.25 2.95
N ALA A 147 6.13 -1.68 1.96
CA ALA A 147 6.05 -0.23 1.74
C ALA A 147 5.34 0.48 2.90
N THR A 148 4.29 -0.13 3.46
CA THR A 148 3.58 0.39 4.64
C THR A 148 4.51 0.55 5.83
N TYR A 149 5.29 -0.48 6.16
CA TYR A 149 6.24 -0.40 7.27
C TYR A 149 7.37 0.61 7.00
N GLN A 150 7.87 0.68 5.78
CA GLN A 150 8.89 1.66 5.41
C GLN A 150 8.38 3.10 5.56
N TYR A 151 7.15 3.36 5.16
CA TYR A 151 6.52 4.66 5.37
C TYR A 151 6.39 4.99 6.86
N PHE A 152 5.95 4.05 7.69
CA PHE A 152 5.76 4.26 9.12
C PHE A 152 7.09 4.51 9.86
N VAL A 153 8.20 3.96 9.39
CA VAL A 153 9.55 4.29 9.90
C VAL A 153 9.82 5.79 9.86
N ALA A 154 9.33 6.49 8.83
CA ALA A 154 9.53 7.93 8.68
C ALA A 154 8.62 8.76 9.61
N LEU A 155 7.49 8.20 10.06
CA LEU A 155 6.49 8.91 10.86
C LEU A 155 6.71 8.79 12.38
N THR A 156 7.35 7.70 12.85
CA THR A 156 7.62 7.53 14.29
C THR A 156 8.93 8.17 14.72
N THR A 157 8.96 8.80 15.88
CA THR A 157 10.18 9.28 16.55
C THR A 157 10.78 8.25 17.51
N ASN A 158 10.03 7.19 17.83
CA ASN A 158 10.47 6.13 18.72
C ASN A 158 11.46 5.20 18.01
N SER A 159 12.72 5.22 18.44
CA SER A 159 13.80 4.44 17.80
C SER A 159 13.60 2.93 17.88
N ALA A 160 13.04 2.41 18.96
CA ALA A 160 12.77 0.98 19.12
C ALA A 160 11.64 0.54 18.19
N LEU A 161 10.58 1.34 18.08
CA LEU A 161 9.48 1.08 17.17
C LEU A 161 9.94 1.19 15.70
N ARG A 162 10.79 2.16 15.37
CA ARG A 162 11.40 2.29 14.05
C ARG A 162 12.18 1.05 13.66
N ALA A 163 13.01 0.51 14.58
CA ALA A 163 13.76 -0.72 14.34
C ALA A 163 12.83 -1.92 14.12
N GLU A 164 11.75 -2.03 14.89
CA GLU A 164 10.76 -3.11 14.73
C GLU A 164 10.02 -3.00 13.39
N MET A 165 9.56 -1.82 13.00
CA MET A 165 8.92 -1.60 11.69
C MET A 165 9.87 -1.95 10.53
N MET A 166 11.15 -1.59 10.62
CA MET A 166 12.15 -1.99 9.62
C MET A 166 12.29 -3.52 9.56
N ARG A 167 12.31 -4.20 10.70
CA ARG A 167 12.40 -5.67 10.77
C ARG A 167 11.18 -6.33 10.12
N LEU A 168 9.98 -5.81 10.39
CA LEU A 168 8.72 -6.30 9.82
C LEU A 168 8.65 -6.05 8.31
N GLY A 169 9.03 -4.86 7.87
CA GLY A 169 9.12 -4.52 6.45
C GLY A 169 10.11 -5.39 5.68
N ALA A 170 11.29 -5.65 6.28
CA ALA A 170 12.29 -6.56 5.68
C ALA A 170 11.79 -8.01 5.56
N GLN A 171 10.94 -8.48 6.49
CA GLN A 171 10.32 -9.79 6.39
C GLN A 171 9.28 -9.84 5.25
N ALA A 172 8.47 -8.80 5.11
CA ALA A 172 7.51 -8.69 4.01
C ALA A 172 8.24 -8.63 2.65
N SER A 173 9.30 -7.81 2.54
CA SER A 173 10.12 -7.73 1.32
C SER A 173 10.70 -9.10 0.92
N ARG A 174 11.17 -9.90 1.88
CA ARG A 174 11.65 -11.27 1.60
C ARG A 174 10.55 -12.18 1.07
N ARG A 175 9.33 -12.10 1.62
CA ARG A 175 8.19 -12.88 1.13
C ARG A 175 7.75 -12.41 -0.26
N ALA A 176 7.75 -11.10 -0.50
CA ALA A 176 7.52 -10.55 -1.83
C ALA A 176 8.53 -11.10 -2.86
N ALA A 177 9.83 -11.11 -2.51
CA ALA A 177 10.87 -11.64 -3.37
C ALA A 177 10.70 -13.13 -3.67
N VAL A 178 10.28 -13.95 -2.69
CA VAL A 178 9.98 -15.37 -2.90
C VAL A 178 8.80 -15.53 -3.85
N ALA A 179 7.71 -14.80 -3.65
CA ALA A 179 6.56 -14.84 -4.56
C ALA A 179 6.97 -14.42 -5.98
N ALA A 180 7.77 -13.36 -6.13
CA ALA A 180 8.29 -12.90 -7.40
C ALA A 180 9.12 -13.96 -8.14
N GLN A 181 9.98 -14.68 -7.43
CA GLN A 181 10.80 -15.77 -8.02
C GLN A 181 9.93 -16.95 -8.51
N LEU A 182 8.77 -17.15 -7.93
CA LEU A 182 7.82 -18.18 -8.37
C LEU A 182 6.96 -17.72 -9.57
N VAL A 183 6.73 -16.41 -9.69
CA VAL A 183 6.08 -15.82 -10.87
C VAL A 183 7.02 -15.81 -12.06
N SER A 184 8.26 -15.43 -11.82
CA SER A 184 9.24 -15.16 -12.87
C SER A 184 10.63 -15.51 -12.41
N SER A 185 11.45 -16.04 -13.30
CA SER A 185 12.83 -16.41 -12.97
C SER A 185 13.83 -15.31 -13.36
N GLY A 186 14.98 -15.31 -12.70
CA GLY A 186 16.08 -14.42 -13.02
C GLY A 186 15.75 -12.94 -12.76
N ILE A 187 16.24 -12.07 -13.63
CA ILE A 187 16.15 -10.63 -13.46
C ILE A 187 14.70 -10.11 -13.49
N LYS A 188 13.81 -10.80 -14.18
CA LYS A 188 12.38 -10.45 -14.25
C LYS A 188 11.67 -10.49 -12.90
N ALA A 189 12.18 -11.27 -11.96
CA ALA A 189 11.64 -11.36 -10.61
C ALA A 189 12.03 -10.15 -9.72
N PHE A 190 12.99 -9.35 -10.12
CA PHE A 190 13.45 -8.19 -9.34
C PHE A 190 12.80 -6.86 -9.74
N GLY A 191 11.95 -6.88 -10.73
CA GLY A 191 11.20 -5.71 -11.15
C GLY A 191 10.85 -5.74 -12.63
N MET A 192 10.10 -4.74 -13.04
CA MET A 192 9.70 -4.57 -14.42
C MET A 192 10.93 -4.39 -15.31
N GLN A 193 11.00 -5.19 -16.36
CA GLN A 193 12.05 -5.12 -17.36
C GLN A 193 11.46 -4.62 -18.67
N TYR A 194 12.23 -3.92 -19.45
CA TYR A 194 11.85 -3.36 -20.74
C TYR A 194 12.71 -3.96 -21.86
N GLU A 195 12.16 -3.99 -23.05
CA GLU A 195 12.92 -4.29 -24.27
C GLU A 195 13.96 -3.19 -24.56
N GLU A 196 14.78 -3.36 -25.60
CA GLU A 196 15.81 -2.40 -25.99
C GLU A 196 15.24 -1.01 -26.33
N ASP A 197 13.95 -0.92 -26.69
CA ASP A 197 13.25 0.33 -26.95
C ASP A 197 13.01 1.18 -25.68
N GLY A 198 13.25 0.62 -24.49
CA GLY A 198 13.10 1.27 -23.19
C GLY A 198 11.64 1.55 -22.77
N THR A 199 10.66 1.14 -23.57
CA THR A 199 9.24 1.45 -23.37
C THR A 199 8.36 0.21 -23.32
N THR A 200 8.68 -0.81 -24.12
CA THR A 200 7.93 -2.07 -24.15
C THR A 200 8.30 -2.95 -22.96
N GLN A 201 7.33 -3.24 -22.09
CA GLN A 201 7.54 -4.11 -20.95
C GLN A 201 7.78 -5.56 -21.39
N LEU A 202 8.84 -6.19 -20.91
CA LEU A 202 9.09 -7.60 -21.12
C LEU A 202 8.01 -8.45 -20.42
N GLU A 203 7.42 -9.36 -21.18
CA GLU A 203 6.42 -10.28 -20.67
C GLU A 203 6.93 -11.10 -19.46
N GLY A 204 6.08 -11.23 -18.44
CA GLY A 204 6.38 -11.98 -17.22
C GLY A 204 7.30 -11.26 -16.23
N SER A 205 7.67 -9.99 -16.47
CA SER A 205 8.37 -9.20 -15.45
C SER A 205 7.39 -8.77 -14.35
N VAL A 206 7.84 -8.82 -13.09
CA VAL A 206 7.03 -8.29 -11.98
C VAL A 206 7.09 -6.76 -11.94
N PRO A 207 6.01 -6.07 -11.55
CA PRO A 207 6.02 -4.62 -11.42
C PRO A 207 7.06 -4.16 -10.38
N THR A 208 7.80 -3.12 -10.71
CA THR A 208 8.61 -2.42 -9.70
C THR A 208 7.72 -1.52 -8.86
N PHE A 209 8.16 -1.27 -7.63
CA PHE A 209 7.61 -0.18 -6.83
C PHE A 209 7.88 1.16 -7.51
N ALA A 210 6.93 2.07 -7.40
CA ALA A 210 7.24 3.48 -7.61
C ALA A 210 8.43 3.86 -6.71
N GLY A 211 9.42 4.56 -7.25
CA GLY A 211 10.71 4.81 -6.60
C GLY A 211 10.69 5.76 -5.40
N ALA A 212 9.52 6.02 -4.81
CA ALA A 212 9.37 6.87 -3.63
C ALA A 212 8.61 6.14 -2.53
N PHE A 213 9.02 6.30 -1.29
CA PHE A 213 8.31 5.82 -0.12
C PHE A 213 7.35 6.90 0.38
N GLY A 214 6.11 6.54 0.66
CA GLY A 214 5.14 7.48 1.18
C GLY A 214 3.69 7.08 0.89
N PRO A 215 2.73 7.90 1.29
CA PRO A 215 1.30 7.58 1.22
C PRO A 215 0.74 7.45 -0.21
N LEU A 216 1.50 7.86 -1.22
CA LEU A 216 1.10 7.76 -2.63
C LEU A 216 1.87 6.66 -3.39
N ASN A 217 2.58 5.80 -2.67
CA ASN A 217 3.21 4.64 -3.29
C ASN A 217 2.15 3.61 -3.64
N ALA A 218 2.10 3.25 -4.90
CA ALA A 218 1.19 2.25 -5.41
C ALA A 218 1.95 1.00 -5.86
N VAL A 219 1.41 -0.15 -5.52
CA VAL A 219 1.78 -1.43 -6.11
C VAL A 219 0.74 -1.78 -7.15
N GLN A 220 1.17 -2.19 -8.33
CA GLN A 220 0.27 -2.54 -9.43
C GLN A 220 0.22 -4.06 -9.59
N VAL A 221 -0.98 -4.60 -9.81
CA VAL A 221 -1.17 -5.99 -10.22
C VAL A 221 -2.28 -6.07 -11.28
N THR A 222 -2.10 -6.96 -12.26
CA THR A 222 -3.08 -7.21 -13.32
C THR A 222 -3.86 -8.48 -12.99
N LEU A 223 -5.16 -8.36 -12.82
CA LEU A 223 -6.06 -9.44 -12.39
C LEU A 223 -7.28 -9.55 -13.29
N GLY A 224 -8.01 -10.65 -13.14
CA GLY A 224 -9.34 -10.83 -13.70
C GLY A 224 -9.40 -11.71 -14.94
N PRO A 225 -10.59 -11.84 -15.55
CA PRO A 225 -10.81 -12.67 -16.70
C PRO A 225 -10.03 -12.15 -17.92
N ASP A 226 -9.70 -13.07 -18.81
CA ASP A 226 -9.04 -12.80 -20.08
C ASP A 226 -9.99 -13.20 -21.19
N VAL A 227 -11.02 -12.38 -21.35
CA VAL A 227 -12.06 -12.58 -22.37
C VAL A 227 -12.23 -11.30 -23.17
N VAL A 228 -12.69 -11.43 -24.40
CA VAL A 228 -12.77 -10.31 -25.39
C VAL A 228 -13.55 -9.12 -24.85
N ASP A 229 -14.60 -9.37 -24.09
CA ASP A 229 -15.51 -8.33 -23.57
C ASP A 229 -15.19 -7.88 -22.14
N ALA A 230 -14.22 -8.51 -21.47
CA ALA A 230 -13.78 -8.14 -20.12
C ALA A 230 -12.26 -8.29 -20.00
N PRO A 231 -11.49 -7.28 -20.47
CA PRO A 231 -10.04 -7.31 -20.40
C PRO A 231 -9.56 -7.33 -18.94
N ARG A 232 -8.38 -7.92 -18.73
CA ARG A 232 -7.72 -7.93 -17.43
C ARG A 232 -7.56 -6.50 -16.91
N ALA A 233 -7.87 -6.30 -15.64
CA ALA A 233 -7.80 -5.01 -14.99
C ALA A 233 -6.48 -4.81 -14.24
N ASN A 234 -5.89 -3.63 -14.38
CA ASN A 234 -4.80 -3.18 -13.52
C ASN A 234 -5.36 -2.59 -12.24
N VAL A 235 -5.03 -3.20 -11.12
CA VAL A 235 -5.36 -2.70 -9.79
C VAL A 235 -4.15 -1.99 -9.21
N LEU A 236 -4.33 -0.74 -8.82
CA LEU A 236 -3.36 0.03 -8.05
C LEU A 236 -3.72 -0.06 -6.57
N MET A 237 -2.77 -0.49 -5.74
CA MET A 237 -2.92 -0.63 -4.30
C MET A 237 -2.00 0.36 -3.62
N ASP A 238 -2.56 1.46 -3.15
CA ASP A 238 -1.80 2.50 -2.45
C ASP A 238 -1.50 2.08 -1.02
N THR A 239 -0.32 2.48 -0.53
CA THR A 239 0.00 2.39 0.90
C THR A 239 -0.94 3.27 1.72
N PRO A 240 -1.15 2.95 3.02
CA PRO A 240 -1.96 3.80 3.89
C PRO A 240 -1.52 5.26 3.84
N SER A 241 -2.48 6.16 3.65
CA SER A 241 -2.32 7.61 3.76
C SER A 241 -2.98 8.10 5.06
N LEU A 242 -2.88 9.39 5.35
CA LEU A 242 -3.57 10.00 6.51
C LEU A 242 -5.08 9.68 6.50
N ASN A 243 -5.70 9.55 5.32
CA ASN A 243 -7.12 9.24 5.19
C ASN A 243 -7.48 7.79 5.56
N SER A 244 -6.53 6.88 5.58
CA SER A 244 -6.71 5.46 5.92
C SER A 244 -6.05 5.05 7.24
N ILE A 245 -5.51 6.00 8.00
CA ILE A 245 -5.02 5.78 9.37
C ILE A 245 -6.19 5.35 10.28
N ILE A 246 -5.92 4.43 11.17
CA ILE A 246 -6.84 3.92 12.20
C ILE A 246 -6.45 4.56 13.55
N TYR A 247 -7.19 5.55 13.93
CA TYR A 247 -6.98 6.30 15.19
C TYR A 247 -7.56 5.61 16.40
#